data_aa92956178b938258b35c614902d04af
#
_entry.id   aa92956178b938258b35c614902d04af
#
_cell.length_a   1.000
_cell.length_b   1.000
_cell.length_c   1.000
_cell.angle_alpha   90.00
_cell.angle_beta   90.00
_cell.angle_gamma   90.00
#
_symmetry.space_group_name_H-M   'P 1'
#
loop_
_entity.id
_entity.type
_entity.pdbx_description
1 polymer ?
#
loop_
_entity_poly.entity_id
_entity_poly.type
_entity_poly.pdbx_seq_one_letter_code
_entity_poly.pdbx_strand_id
1 'polypeptide(L)'
;MSRPLRPSLNALRAFEMTARKGSFTEAANALSVTHGAISRHIRSLEELLGVTLLIRSPHGTKLTPEGAKLASGLSRAFGMIQESIDDVRPRPLELSCSASIMMYWLLPKIERLHNNFPAMEVGLRTGHGPIDFALDGVSVAIRLASIPAPFGITPVPLIDEWVGVVCAPDFYKSSGVKGIDDLKHSRLLATRTRPGAWESWFRVNNTTFSPDHNPEFYEHFYMLIKAAKVGLGFANTPRMLVHEDLEKGTLIAPFGFVKGPEKLVLWISPNAESREDTAHLVEWIKAEMNGN
;
A
#
# COMPACT_ATOMS: atom_id res chain seq x y z
N MET A 1 -15.43 -18.53 44.10
CA MET A 1 -14.34 -18.36 43.16
C MET A 1 -14.84 -18.75 41.77
N SER A 2 -15.07 -17.84 40.86
CA SER A 2 -15.52 -18.17 39.48
C SER A 2 -14.36 -18.81 38.72
N ARG A 3 -14.66 -19.94 38.10
CA ARG A 3 -13.70 -20.66 37.22
C ARG A 3 -13.26 -19.72 36.08
N PRO A 4 -11.96 -19.55 35.82
CA PRO A 4 -11.52 -18.65 34.77
C PRO A 4 -12.14 -19.08 33.43
N LEU A 5 -12.74 -18.13 32.70
CA LEU A 5 -13.25 -18.33 31.35
C LEU A 5 -12.08 -18.81 30.46
N ARG A 6 -12.19 -20.01 29.86
CA ARG A 6 -11.15 -20.58 29.00
C ARG A 6 -11.73 -20.85 27.60
N PRO A 7 -11.81 -19.84 26.75
CA PRO A 7 -12.18 -20.06 25.35
C PRO A 7 -11.14 -20.96 24.66
N SER A 8 -11.59 -21.80 23.74
CA SER A 8 -10.65 -22.60 22.95
C SER A 8 -9.86 -21.71 22.00
N LEU A 9 -8.58 -22.02 21.77
CA LEU A 9 -7.74 -21.28 20.83
C LEU A 9 -8.32 -21.28 19.41
N ASN A 10 -8.97 -22.38 19.00
CA ASN A 10 -9.64 -22.46 17.70
C ASN A 10 -10.84 -21.51 17.61
N ALA A 11 -11.58 -21.30 18.69
CA ALA A 11 -12.70 -20.35 18.70
C ALA A 11 -12.18 -18.91 18.60
N LEU A 12 -11.12 -18.59 19.33
CA LEU A 12 -10.46 -17.27 19.25
C LEU A 12 -9.90 -17.00 17.84
N ARG A 13 -9.24 -18.01 17.25
CA ARG A 13 -8.69 -17.93 15.89
C ARG A 13 -9.79 -17.79 14.83
N ALA A 14 -10.88 -18.56 14.96
CA ALA A 14 -12.04 -18.47 14.06
C ALA A 14 -12.69 -17.08 14.10
N PHE A 15 -12.86 -16.52 15.31
CA PHE A 15 -13.39 -15.19 15.48
C PHE A 15 -12.46 -14.12 14.90
N GLU A 16 -11.19 -14.12 15.23
CA GLU A 16 -10.20 -13.15 14.74
C GLU A 16 -10.14 -13.17 13.20
N MET A 17 -10.10 -14.36 12.59
CA MET A 17 -10.09 -14.49 11.14
C MET A 17 -11.39 -13.97 10.50
N THR A 18 -12.55 -14.23 11.11
CA THR A 18 -13.84 -13.72 10.62
C THR A 18 -13.92 -12.20 10.76
N ALA A 19 -13.42 -11.64 11.86
CA ALA A 19 -13.36 -10.21 12.10
C ALA A 19 -12.48 -9.51 11.03
N ARG A 20 -11.36 -10.09 10.70
CA ARG A 20 -10.39 -9.57 9.74
C ARG A 20 -10.89 -9.66 8.29
N LYS A 21 -11.52 -10.77 7.91
CA LYS A 21 -12.04 -11.00 6.55
C LYS A 21 -13.42 -10.38 6.31
N GLY A 22 -14.16 -10.04 7.35
CA GLY A 22 -15.55 -9.57 7.23
C GLY A 22 -16.52 -10.62 6.69
N SER A 23 -16.10 -11.91 6.62
CA SER A 23 -16.85 -12.98 5.98
C SER A 23 -16.56 -14.34 6.62
N PHE A 24 -17.61 -15.06 6.99
CA PHE A 24 -17.51 -16.44 7.50
C PHE A 24 -16.93 -17.40 6.45
N THR A 25 -17.29 -17.21 5.18
CA THR A 25 -16.83 -18.06 4.07
C THR A 25 -15.34 -17.85 3.81
N GLU A 26 -14.90 -16.60 3.76
CA GLU A 26 -13.48 -16.28 3.58
C GLU A 26 -12.63 -16.74 4.77
N ALA A 27 -13.14 -16.59 5.99
CA ALA A 27 -12.47 -17.12 7.18
C ALA A 27 -12.34 -18.65 7.15
N ALA A 28 -13.39 -19.35 6.69
CA ALA A 28 -13.39 -20.80 6.55
C ALA A 28 -12.33 -21.26 5.53
N ASN A 29 -12.26 -20.58 4.38
CA ASN A 29 -11.25 -20.86 3.35
C ASN A 29 -9.84 -20.59 3.88
N ALA A 30 -9.62 -19.45 4.56
CA ALA A 30 -8.32 -19.09 5.11
C ALA A 30 -7.81 -20.04 6.19
N LEU A 31 -8.72 -20.67 6.95
CA LEU A 31 -8.39 -21.63 8.00
C LEU A 31 -8.48 -23.11 7.53
N SER A 32 -8.82 -23.35 6.27
CA SER A 32 -9.01 -24.70 5.69
C SER A 32 -10.02 -25.55 6.49
N VAL A 33 -11.13 -24.92 6.91
CA VAL A 33 -12.23 -25.57 7.64
C VAL A 33 -13.58 -25.29 6.97
N THR A 34 -14.64 -25.94 7.43
CA THR A 34 -15.99 -25.68 6.91
C THR A 34 -16.59 -24.41 7.49
N HIS A 35 -17.48 -23.74 6.75
CA HIS A 35 -18.27 -22.61 7.24
C HIS A 35 -19.04 -22.95 8.53
N GLY A 36 -19.59 -24.17 8.63
CA GLY A 36 -20.27 -24.63 9.83
C GLY A 36 -19.36 -24.75 11.05
N ALA A 37 -18.08 -25.10 10.87
CA ALA A 37 -17.09 -25.13 11.95
C ALA A 37 -16.81 -23.71 12.48
N ILE A 38 -16.58 -22.73 11.59
CA ILE A 38 -16.39 -21.31 11.97
C ILE A 38 -17.60 -20.81 12.75
N SER A 39 -18.82 -21.02 12.22
CA SER A 39 -20.06 -20.55 12.87
C SER A 39 -20.23 -21.16 14.26
N ARG A 40 -19.90 -22.45 14.44
CA ARG A 40 -19.97 -23.14 15.75
C ARG A 40 -18.94 -22.58 16.73
N HIS A 41 -17.70 -22.38 16.29
CA HIS A 41 -16.64 -21.82 17.13
C HIS A 41 -16.98 -20.42 17.63
N ILE A 42 -17.49 -19.56 16.75
CA ILE A 42 -17.86 -18.17 17.11
C ILE A 42 -19.06 -18.18 18.06
N ARG A 43 -20.10 -18.96 17.79
CA ARG A 43 -21.26 -19.08 18.70
C ARG A 43 -20.83 -19.55 20.09
N SER A 44 -20.00 -20.58 20.18
CA SER A 44 -19.48 -21.08 21.47
C SER A 44 -18.66 -20.01 22.20
N LEU A 45 -17.94 -19.16 21.50
CA LEU A 45 -17.19 -18.05 22.07
C LEU A 45 -18.13 -16.97 22.61
N GLU A 46 -19.15 -16.57 21.85
CA GLU A 46 -20.17 -15.59 22.27
C GLU A 46 -20.98 -16.09 23.48
N GLU A 47 -21.39 -17.36 23.47
CA GLU A 47 -22.08 -18.00 24.60
C GLU A 47 -21.21 -18.02 25.87
N LEU A 48 -19.90 -18.36 25.71
CA LEU A 48 -18.97 -18.36 26.84
C LEU A 48 -18.75 -16.98 27.45
N LEU A 49 -18.65 -15.94 26.57
CA LEU A 49 -18.40 -14.57 26.99
C LEU A 49 -19.68 -13.83 27.41
N GLY A 50 -20.86 -14.35 27.04
CA GLY A 50 -22.16 -13.72 27.31
C GLY A 50 -22.41 -12.44 26.49
N VAL A 51 -21.69 -12.22 25.40
CA VAL A 51 -21.80 -11.04 24.54
C VAL A 51 -21.79 -11.42 23.07
N THR A 52 -22.52 -10.65 22.25
CA THR A 52 -22.44 -10.77 20.79
C THR A 52 -21.21 -10.02 20.28
N LEU A 53 -20.40 -10.67 19.47
CA LEU A 53 -19.17 -10.10 18.91
C LEU A 53 -19.33 -9.70 17.45
N LEU A 54 -20.23 -10.38 16.70
CA LEU A 54 -20.45 -10.19 15.27
C LEU A 54 -21.92 -9.99 14.95
N ILE A 55 -22.19 -9.05 14.04
CA ILE A 55 -23.51 -8.78 13.48
C ILE A 55 -23.50 -9.16 12.01
N ARG A 56 -24.41 -10.04 11.59
CA ARG A 56 -24.60 -10.39 10.19
C ARG A 56 -25.35 -9.27 9.46
N SER A 57 -24.89 -8.91 8.27
CA SER A 57 -25.52 -7.93 7.41
C SER A 57 -25.59 -8.46 5.97
N PRO A 58 -26.44 -7.89 5.10
CA PRO A 58 -26.52 -8.29 3.68
C PRO A 58 -25.19 -8.14 2.91
N HIS A 59 -24.27 -7.27 3.42
CA HIS A 59 -22.99 -6.98 2.82
C HIS A 59 -21.80 -7.65 3.54
N GLY A 60 -22.05 -8.68 4.36
CA GLY A 60 -21.02 -9.38 5.12
C GLY A 60 -21.23 -9.31 6.63
N THR A 61 -20.16 -9.36 7.39
CA THR A 61 -20.15 -9.40 8.84
C THR A 61 -19.53 -8.12 9.42
N LYS A 62 -20.18 -7.51 10.41
CA LYS A 62 -19.66 -6.34 11.11
C LYS A 62 -19.34 -6.69 12.57
N LEU A 63 -18.35 -6.02 13.15
CA LEU A 63 -18.00 -6.14 14.55
C LEU A 63 -18.94 -5.32 15.43
N THR A 64 -19.28 -5.84 16.61
CA THR A 64 -19.80 -5.02 17.72
C THR A 64 -18.64 -4.24 18.36
N PRO A 65 -18.91 -3.25 19.24
CA PRO A 65 -17.84 -2.59 20.02
C PRO A 65 -17.00 -3.59 20.83
N GLU A 66 -17.63 -4.59 21.44
CA GLU A 66 -16.99 -5.68 22.18
C GLU A 66 -16.17 -6.56 21.24
N GLY A 67 -16.72 -6.88 20.07
CA GLY A 67 -16.03 -7.61 19.02
C GLY A 67 -14.80 -6.89 18.52
N ALA A 68 -14.87 -5.58 18.28
CA ALA A 68 -13.73 -4.77 17.84
C ALA A 68 -12.61 -4.76 18.88
N LYS A 69 -12.96 -4.61 20.18
CA LYS A 69 -12.01 -4.67 21.29
C LYS A 69 -11.30 -6.02 21.38
N LEU A 70 -12.07 -7.11 21.29
CA LEU A 70 -11.53 -8.46 21.36
C LEU A 70 -10.66 -8.77 20.13
N ALA A 71 -11.11 -8.40 18.91
CA ALA A 71 -10.37 -8.62 17.68
C ALA A 71 -9.00 -7.93 17.71
N SER A 72 -8.94 -6.66 18.17
CA SER A 72 -7.68 -5.93 18.32
C SER A 72 -6.71 -6.64 19.28
N GLY A 73 -7.21 -7.12 20.41
CA GLY A 73 -6.40 -7.88 21.37
C GLY A 73 -5.88 -9.20 20.81
N LEU A 74 -6.73 -9.94 20.08
CA LEU A 74 -6.36 -11.23 19.48
C LEU A 74 -5.38 -11.09 18.33
N SER A 75 -5.52 -10.06 17.47
CA SER A 75 -4.57 -9.81 16.40
C SER A 75 -3.15 -9.60 16.95
N ARG A 76 -3.01 -8.82 18.03
CA ARG A 76 -1.71 -8.66 18.71
C ARG A 76 -1.20 -9.95 19.32
N ALA A 77 -2.06 -10.71 20.00
CA ALA A 77 -1.67 -11.97 20.64
C ALA A 77 -1.22 -13.03 19.62
N PHE A 78 -1.94 -13.19 18.50
CA PHE A 78 -1.54 -14.07 17.42
C PHE A 78 -0.27 -13.59 16.70
N GLY A 79 -0.08 -12.26 16.61
CA GLY A 79 1.16 -11.66 16.15
C GLY A 79 2.35 -12.11 17.01
N MET A 80 2.27 -11.98 18.33
CA MET A 80 3.32 -12.41 19.26
C MET A 80 3.61 -13.92 19.18
N ILE A 81 2.58 -14.75 18.97
CA ILE A 81 2.77 -16.18 18.74
C ILE A 81 3.57 -16.43 17.46
N GLN A 82 3.23 -15.71 16.38
CA GLN A 82 3.93 -15.84 15.11
C GLN A 82 5.37 -15.35 15.21
N GLU A 83 5.63 -14.23 15.88
CA GLU A 83 6.98 -13.74 16.18
C GLU A 83 7.82 -14.81 16.86
N SER A 84 7.27 -15.44 17.92
CA SER A 84 7.97 -16.51 18.63
C SER A 84 8.30 -17.73 17.73
N ILE A 85 7.47 -18.00 16.74
CA ILE A 85 7.71 -19.05 15.74
C ILE A 85 8.78 -18.62 14.75
N ASP A 86 8.74 -17.37 14.31
CA ASP A 86 9.68 -16.82 13.35
C ASP A 86 11.08 -16.63 13.96
N ASP A 87 11.18 -16.35 15.27
CA ASP A 87 12.44 -16.32 16.02
C ASP A 87 13.15 -17.66 16.02
N VAL A 88 12.38 -18.77 15.99
CA VAL A 88 12.95 -20.12 15.87
C VAL A 88 13.44 -20.43 14.44
N ARG A 89 12.80 -19.80 13.44
CA ARG A 89 13.14 -19.92 12.00
C ARG A 89 13.05 -18.54 11.34
N PRO A 90 14.09 -17.71 11.49
CA PRO A 90 14.08 -16.37 10.90
C PRO A 90 13.83 -16.46 9.38
N ARG A 91 12.90 -15.66 8.91
CA ARG A 91 12.60 -15.53 7.47
C ARG A 91 13.15 -14.19 6.98
N PRO A 92 13.58 -14.10 5.71
CA PRO A 92 13.88 -12.82 5.09
C PRO A 92 12.73 -11.84 5.26
N LEU A 93 13.05 -10.55 5.39
CA LEU A 93 12.03 -9.51 5.34
C LEU A 93 11.43 -9.45 3.94
N GLU A 94 10.10 -9.31 3.85
CA GLU A 94 9.41 -9.12 2.58
C GLU A 94 8.91 -7.67 2.47
N LEU A 95 9.55 -6.87 1.61
CA LEU A 95 9.16 -5.50 1.32
C LEU A 95 8.22 -5.45 0.12
N SER A 96 7.02 -4.89 0.32
CA SER A 96 6.01 -4.73 -0.74
C SER A 96 5.80 -3.26 -1.10
N CYS A 97 5.85 -2.94 -2.39
CA CYS A 97 5.46 -1.63 -2.91
C CYS A 97 4.86 -1.75 -4.32
N SER A 98 4.33 -0.66 -4.88
CA SER A 98 3.86 -0.69 -6.27
C SER A 98 4.99 -1.00 -7.24
N ALA A 99 4.69 -1.65 -8.37
CA ALA A 99 5.67 -1.97 -9.40
C ALA A 99 6.45 -0.72 -9.86
N SER A 100 5.80 0.44 -9.91
CA SER A 100 6.44 1.69 -10.31
C SER A 100 7.44 2.19 -9.26
N ILE A 101 7.09 2.14 -7.97
CA ILE A 101 8.03 2.46 -6.88
C ILE A 101 9.18 1.46 -6.88
N MET A 102 8.89 0.18 -7.08
CA MET A 102 9.92 -0.86 -7.19
C MET A 102 10.95 -0.52 -8.27
N MET A 103 10.49 -0.26 -9.49
CA MET A 103 11.37 -0.08 -10.65
C MET A 103 12.12 1.25 -10.65
N TYR A 104 11.47 2.34 -10.26
CA TYR A 104 12.01 3.69 -10.45
C TYR A 104 12.63 4.30 -9.19
N TRP A 105 12.31 3.76 -8.01
CA TRP A 105 12.84 4.30 -6.77
C TRP A 105 13.65 3.27 -5.99
N LEU A 106 13.14 2.04 -5.79
CA LEU A 106 13.76 1.06 -4.90
C LEU A 106 14.95 0.36 -5.56
N LEU A 107 14.74 -0.26 -6.74
CA LEU A 107 15.79 -1.02 -7.42
C LEU A 107 17.06 -0.20 -7.74
N PRO A 108 16.98 1.07 -8.15
CA PRO A 108 18.19 1.89 -8.35
C PRO A 108 18.99 2.12 -7.06
N LYS A 109 18.37 1.91 -5.89
CA LYS A 109 18.98 2.14 -4.57
C LYS A 109 19.29 0.86 -3.80
N ILE A 110 18.90 -0.30 -4.32
CA ILE A 110 18.98 -1.58 -3.58
C ILE A 110 20.42 -1.96 -3.23
N GLU A 111 21.39 -1.60 -4.08
CA GLU A 111 22.81 -1.81 -3.80
C GLU A 111 23.27 -1.07 -2.54
N ARG A 112 22.76 0.14 -2.30
CA ARG A 112 23.05 0.90 -1.07
C ARG A 112 22.49 0.20 0.16
N LEU A 113 21.31 -0.42 0.05
CA LEU A 113 20.74 -1.21 1.14
C LEU A 113 21.67 -2.39 1.48
N HIS A 114 22.09 -3.15 0.49
CA HIS A 114 22.99 -4.29 0.68
C HIS A 114 24.36 -3.88 1.24
N ASN A 115 24.89 -2.73 0.81
CA ASN A 115 26.17 -2.22 1.32
C ASN A 115 26.06 -1.75 2.77
N ASN A 116 24.93 -1.11 3.14
CA ASN A 116 24.71 -0.66 4.52
C ASN A 116 24.40 -1.82 5.48
N PHE A 117 23.74 -2.87 4.99
CA PHE A 117 23.29 -4.01 5.80
C PHE A 117 23.58 -5.34 5.09
N PRO A 118 24.86 -5.78 5.01
CA PRO A 118 25.24 -6.97 4.22
C PRO A 118 24.58 -8.28 4.68
N ALA A 119 24.20 -8.37 5.95
CA ALA A 119 23.55 -9.55 6.53
C ALA A 119 22.01 -9.53 6.39
N MET A 120 21.44 -8.41 5.90
CA MET A 120 19.98 -8.27 5.79
C MET A 120 19.50 -8.90 4.47
N GLU A 121 18.66 -9.91 4.59
CA GLU A 121 17.96 -10.49 3.45
C GLU A 121 16.59 -9.86 3.29
N VAL A 122 16.33 -9.22 2.15
CA VAL A 122 15.05 -8.56 1.84
C VAL A 122 14.49 -9.13 0.53
N GLY A 123 13.37 -9.83 0.63
CA GLY A 123 12.55 -10.20 -0.52
C GLY A 123 11.73 -9.00 -1.01
N LEU A 124 11.56 -8.89 -2.34
CA LEU A 124 10.85 -7.78 -2.96
C LEU A 124 9.56 -8.27 -3.62
N ARG A 125 8.44 -7.65 -3.26
CA ARG A 125 7.11 -7.96 -3.82
C ARG A 125 6.43 -6.74 -4.39
N THR A 126 5.80 -6.91 -5.53
CA THR A 126 4.95 -5.85 -6.09
C THR A 126 3.52 -5.97 -5.57
N GLY A 127 2.93 -4.84 -5.19
CA GLY A 127 1.54 -4.73 -4.75
C GLY A 127 1.19 -3.28 -4.43
N HIS A 128 -0.05 -2.90 -4.67
CA HIS A 128 -0.52 -1.51 -4.46
C HIS A 128 -1.85 -1.43 -3.72
N GLY A 129 -2.51 -2.56 -3.47
CA GLY A 129 -3.78 -2.65 -2.76
C GLY A 129 -3.66 -2.95 -1.26
N PRO A 130 -4.78 -3.28 -0.64
CA PRO A 130 -4.83 -3.79 0.74
C PRO A 130 -3.96 -5.03 0.91
N ILE A 131 -3.46 -5.24 2.12
CA ILE A 131 -2.62 -6.39 2.50
C ILE A 131 -3.27 -7.12 3.67
N ASP A 132 -3.18 -8.44 3.65
CA ASP A 132 -3.34 -9.29 4.81
C ASP A 132 -1.96 -9.82 5.23
N PHE A 133 -1.34 -9.16 6.19
CA PHE A 133 0.02 -9.50 6.63
C PHE A 133 0.19 -10.97 7.02
N ALA A 134 -0.85 -11.59 7.59
CA ALA A 134 -0.76 -12.98 8.02
C ALA A 134 -0.83 -14.00 6.86
N LEU A 135 -1.47 -13.62 5.75
CA LEU A 135 -1.61 -14.51 4.59
C LEU A 135 -0.60 -14.18 3.49
N ASP A 136 -0.30 -12.90 3.30
CA ASP A 136 0.52 -12.46 2.18
C ASP A 136 2.03 -12.59 2.49
N GLY A 137 2.41 -12.82 3.75
CA GLY A 137 3.80 -13.00 4.16
C GLY A 137 4.67 -11.75 3.94
N VAL A 138 4.05 -10.57 3.91
CA VAL A 138 4.74 -9.28 3.78
C VAL A 138 5.15 -8.78 5.16
N SER A 139 6.39 -8.30 5.30
CA SER A 139 6.90 -7.71 6.54
C SER A 139 6.67 -6.20 6.59
N VAL A 140 6.95 -5.52 5.49
CA VAL A 140 6.88 -4.06 5.38
C VAL A 140 6.23 -3.69 4.04
N ALA A 141 5.36 -2.69 4.02
CA ALA A 141 4.70 -2.25 2.79
C ALA A 141 4.68 -0.74 2.63
N ILE A 142 5.10 -0.24 1.47
CA ILE A 142 4.94 1.16 1.07
C ILE A 142 3.59 1.30 0.36
N ARG A 143 2.73 2.17 0.88
CA ARG A 143 1.37 2.40 0.35
C ARG A 143 1.04 3.88 0.32
N LEU A 144 -0.06 4.20 -0.36
CA LEU A 144 -0.68 5.52 -0.28
C LEU A 144 -1.49 5.65 0.99
N ALA A 145 -1.49 6.82 1.61
CA ALA A 145 -2.28 7.09 2.81
C ALA A 145 -3.80 7.01 2.56
N SER A 146 -4.25 7.19 1.31
CA SER A 146 -5.65 7.04 0.91
C SER A 146 -6.15 5.59 0.92
N ILE A 147 -5.25 4.60 0.93
CA ILE A 147 -5.61 3.20 1.06
C ILE A 147 -5.80 2.89 2.54
N PRO A 148 -6.95 2.33 2.96
CA PRO A 148 -7.18 1.97 4.34
C PRO A 148 -6.14 0.97 4.84
N ALA A 149 -5.49 1.29 5.95
CA ALA A 149 -4.55 0.39 6.58
C ALA A 149 -5.27 -0.86 7.11
N PRO A 150 -4.61 -2.03 7.13
CA PRO A 150 -5.15 -3.21 7.77
C PRO A 150 -5.48 -2.96 9.24
N PHE A 151 -6.43 -3.72 9.75
CA PHE A 151 -6.85 -3.60 11.14
C PHE A 151 -5.67 -3.78 12.10
N GLY A 152 -5.53 -2.86 13.05
CA GLY A 152 -4.46 -2.87 14.05
C GLY A 152 -3.11 -2.30 13.58
N ILE A 153 -3.00 -1.86 12.31
CA ILE A 153 -1.78 -1.25 11.78
C ILE A 153 -1.86 0.28 11.90
N THR A 154 -0.84 0.85 12.51
CA THR A 154 -0.64 2.31 12.52
C THR A 154 0.29 2.70 11.37
N PRO A 155 -0.20 3.44 10.37
CA PRO A 155 0.65 3.88 9.26
C PRO A 155 1.77 4.82 9.74
N VAL A 156 3.00 4.54 9.34
CA VAL A 156 4.14 5.41 9.58
C VAL A 156 4.27 6.39 8.41
N PRO A 157 4.16 7.70 8.60
CA PRO A 157 4.32 8.67 7.51
C PRO A 157 5.72 8.60 6.90
N LEU A 158 5.79 8.68 5.56
CA LEU A 158 7.06 8.77 4.81
C LEU A 158 7.22 10.17 4.21
N ILE A 159 6.61 10.42 3.04
CA ILE A 159 6.73 11.69 2.33
C ILE A 159 5.38 12.14 1.75
N ASP A 160 5.24 13.45 1.58
CA ASP A 160 4.21 14.01 0.70
C ASP A 160 4.58 13.73 -0.77
N GLU A 161 3.60 13.41 -1.60
CA GLU A 161 3.84 13.19 -3.01
C GLU A 161 3.84 14.53 -3.76
N TRP A 162 4.87 14.78 -4.56
CA TRP A 162 4.94 15.88 -5.51
C TRP A 162 4.64 15.35 -6.90
N VAL A 163 3.72 15.98 -7.61
CA VAL A 163 3.25 15.54 -8.93
C VAL A 163 3.48 16.64 -9.97
N GLY A 164 3.80 16.22 -11.18
CA GLY A 164 4.04 17.16 -12.27
C GLY A 164 3.83 16.54 -13.63
N VAL A 165 3.67 17.41 -14.62
CA VAL A 165 3.52 17.01 -16.02
C VAL A 165 4.89 16.85 -16.64
N VAL A 166 5.17 15.68 -17.21
CA VAL A 166 6.43 15.35 -17.86
C VAL A 166 6.21 14.87 -19.29
N CYS A 167 7.22 15.05 -20.12
CA CYS A 167 7.25 14.55 -21.50
C CYS A 167 8.69 14.48 -22.02
N ALA A 168 8.88 13.82 -23.17
CA ALA A 168 10.15 13.86 -23.88
C ALA A 168 10.45 15.28 -24.40
N PRO A 169 11.73 15.74 -24.36
CA PRO A 169 12.10 17.08 -24.80
C PRO A 169 11.69 17.40 -26.26
N ASP A 170 11.87 16.46 -27.16
CA ASP A 170 11.54 16.67 -28.58
C ASP A 170 10.04 16.68 -28.83
N PHE A 171 9.28 15.89 -28.08
CA PHE A 171 7.83 15.97 -28.10
C PHE A 171 7.35 17.36 -27.63
N TYR A 172 7.93 17.90 -26.55
CA TYR A 172 7.59 19.24 -26.06
C TYR A 172 7.83 20.30 -27.12
N LYS A 173 9.00 20.30 -27.78
CA LYS A 173 9.34 21.26 -28.83
C LYS A 173 8.33 21.24 -29.99
N SER A 174 7.85 20.05 -30.36
CA SER A 174 6.94 19.86 -31.49
C SER A 174 5.46 20.04 -31.11
N SER A 175 5.11 19.98 -29.82
CA SER A 175 3.72 20.01 -29.33
C SER A 175 3.01 21.37 -29.49
N GLY A 176 3.78 22.46 -29.56
CA GLY A 176 3.24 23.82 -29.57
C GLY A 176 2.73 24.32 -28.21
N VAL A 177 2.81 23.50 -27.16
CA VAL A 177 2.38 23.85 -25.80
C VAL A 177 3.32 24.89 -25.19
N LYS A 178 2.77 26.00 -24.72
CA LYS A 178 3.51 27.10 -24.09
C LYS A 178 3.04 27.33 -22.63
N GLY A 179 1.82 26.98 -22.32
CA GLY A 179 1.21 27.16 -21.02
C GLY A 179 0.35 25.97 -20.59
N ILE A 180 -0.10 25.99 -19.34
CA ILE A 180 -0.93 24.91 -18.75
C ILE A 180 -2.24 24.73 -19.53
N ASP A 181 -2.83 25.84 -19.98
CA ASP A 181 -4.10 25.81 -20.72
C ASP A 181 -4.00 25.14 -22.11
N ASP A 182 -2.80 25.11 -22.70
CA ASP A 182 -2.60 24.47 -23.99
C ASP A 182 -2.62 22.93 -23.88
N LEU A 183 -2.41 22.41 -22.67
CA LEU A 183 -2.42 20.96 -22.43
C LEU A 183 -3.76 20.31 -22.80
N LYS A 184 -4.88 21.05 -22.69
CA LYS A 184 -6.21 20.53 -23.04
C LYS A 184 -6.34 20.12 -24.52
N HIS A 185 -5.53 20.72 -25.40
CA HIS A 185 -5.47 20.42 -26.84
C HIS A 185 -4.41 19.36 -27.18
N SER A 186 -3.70 18.85 -26.19
CA SER A 186 -2.56 17.96 -26.37
C SER A 186 -2.91 16.51 -26.05
N ARG A 187 -2.05 15.59 -26.48
CA ARG A 187 -2.18 14.18 -26.13
C ARG A 187 -1.76 13.96 -24.67
N LEU A 188 -2.76 13.62 -23.84
CA LEU A 188 -2.58 13.38 -22.42
C LEU A 188 -2.56 11.88 -22.14
N LEU A 189 -1.63 11.48 -21.29
CA LEU A 189 -1.46 10.09 -20.84
C LEU A 189 -1.87 10.01 -19.36
N ALA A 190 -2.63 8.99 -19.00
CA ALA A 190 -3.15 8.78 -17.65
C ALA A 190 -2.89 7.35 -17.18
N THR A 191 -3.02 7.10 -15.88
CA THR A 191 -2.92 5.75 -15.33
C THR A 191 -4.20 5.33 -14.61
N ARG A 192 -4.57 4.05 -14.74
CA ARG A 192 -5.74 3.47 -14.06
C ARG A 192 -5.57 3.45 -12.55
N THR A 193 -4.34 3.44 -12.05
CA THR A 193 -4.05 3.50 -10.60
C THR A 193 -4.32 4.88 -9.99
N ARG A 194 -4.47 5.92 -10.80
CA ARG A 194 -4.76 7.32 -10.39
C ARG A 194 -5.69 8.00 -11.39
N PRO A 195 -6.94 7.57 -11.52
CA PRO A 195 -7.85 8.08 -12.55
C PRO A 195 -8.10 9.60 -12.46
N GLY A 196 -8.08 10.17 -11.24
CA GLY A 196 -8.30 11.61 -11.02
C GLY A 196 -7.02 12.47 -10.96
N ALA A 197 -5.87 11.97 -11.46
CA ALA A 197 -4.59 12.66 -11.34
C ALA A 197 -4.55 13.98 -12.11
N TRP A 198 -5.12 14.02 -13.33
CA TRP A 198 -5.18 15.20 -14.15
C TRP A 198 -6.08 16.28 -13.54
N GLU A 199 -7.30 15.93 -13.15
CA GLU A 199 -8.25 16.84 -12.50
C GLU A 199 -7.66 17.46 -11.24
N SER A 200 -6.97 16.65 -10.44
CA SER A 200 -6.31 17.09 -9.22
C SER A 200 -5.17 18.07 -9.51
N TRP A 201 -4.34 17.77 -10.52
CA TRP A 201 -3.21 18.62 -10.89
C TRP A 201 -3.67 19.98 -11.46
N PHE A 202 -4.67 19.98 -12.35
CA PHE A 202 -5.24 21.23 -12.89
C PHE A 202 -5.84 22.09 -11.78
N ARG A 203 -6.57 21.46 -10.83
CA ARG A 203 -7.15 22.19 -9.69
C ARG A 203 -6.09 22.87 -8.83
N VAL A 204 -4.98 22.18 -8.53
CA VAL A 204 -3.87 22.77 -7.74
C VAL A 204 -3.22 23.94 -8.49
N ASN A 205 -3.22 23.90 -9.82
CA ASN A 205 -2.72 25.01 -10.65
C ASN A 205 -3.79 26.08 -10.96
N ASN A 206 -4.91 26.09 -10.23
CA ASN A 206 -6.02 27.06 -10.38
C ASN A 206 -6.64 27.10 -11.79
N THR A 207 -6.64 25.96 -12.48
CA THR A 207 -7.24 25.80 -13.81
C THR A 207 -8.22 24.63 -13.83
N THR A 208 -9.07 24.57 -14.87
CA THR A 208 -10.08 23.51 -15.01
C THR A 208 -9.61 22.45 -15.99
N PHE A 209 -9.73 21.19 -15.60
CA PHE A 209 -9.48 20.07 -16.49
C PHE A 209 -10.67 19.89 -17.45
N SER A 210 -10.46 20.25 -18.72
CA SER A 210 -11.44 20.07 -19.79
C SER A 210 -10.70 19.76 -21.09
N PRO A 211 -10.17 18.55 -21.24
CA PRO A 211 -9.40 18.17 -22.42
C PRO A 211 -10.33 17.93 -23.63
N ASP A 212 -9.85 18.27 -24.83
CA ASP A 212 -10.56 18.03 -26.08
C ASP A 212 -10.76 16.53 -26.38
N HIS A 213 -9.85 15.72 -25.88
CA HIS A 213 -9.85 14.26 -26.03
C HIS A 213 -9.61 13.58 -24.69
N ASN A 214 -10.24 12.43 -24.48
CA ASN A 214 -9.99 11.62 -23.30
C ASN A 214 -8.51 11.22 -23.23
N PRO A 215 -7.89 11.29 -22.05
CA PRO A 215 -6.53 10.79 -21.85
C PRO A 215 -6.41 9.31 -22.24
N GLU A 216 -5.25 8.94 -22.77
CA GLU A 216 -4.92 7.54 -23.04
C GLU A 216 -4.49 6.86 -21.73
N PHE A 217 -5.17 5.76 -21.35
CA PHE A 217 -4.96 5.10 -20.06
C PHE A 217 -4.00 3.91 -20.15
N TYR A 218 -3.03 3.91 -19.23
CA TYR A 218 -2.10 2.81 -18.96
C TYR A 218 -2.40 2.17 -17.61
N GLU A 219 -2.10 0.90 -17.43
CA GLU A 219 -2.39 0.19 -16.17
C GLU A 219 -1.57 0.75 -14.99
N HIS A 220 -0.31 1.10 -15.21
CA HIS A 220 0.63 1.53 -14.17
C HIS A 220 1.50 2.69 -14.61
N PHE A 221 2.05 3.46 -13.64
CA PHE A 221 2.96 4.56 -13.91
C PHE A 221 4.22 4.16 -14.70
N TYR A 222 4.77 2.97 -14.49
CA TYR A 222 5.96 2.55 -15.25
C TYR A 222 5.70 2.47 -16.76
N MET A 223 4.48 2.08 -17.17
CA MET A 223 4.07 2.09 -18.58
C MET A 223 3.85 3.52 -19.08
N LEU A 224 3.18 4.34 -18.28
CA LEU A 224 2.93 5.75 -18.55
C LEU A 224 4.23 6.53 -18.74
N ILE A 225 5.20 6.36 -17.84
CA ILE A 225 6.53 6.99 -17.93
C ILE A 225 7.25 6.55 -19.20
N LYS A 226 7.21 5.26 -19.52
CA LYS A 226 7.81 4.75 -20.76
C LYS A 226 7.17 5.37 -22.00
N ALA A 227 5.83 5.50 -22.02
CA ALA A 227 5.10 6.15 -23.10
C ALA A 227 5.50 7.64 -23.26
N ALA A 228 5.62 8.36 -22.16
CA ALA A 228 6.10 9.75 -22.18
C ALA A 228 7.55 9.88 -22.72
N LYS A 229 8.45 8.97 -22.31
CA LYS A 229 9.85 8.95 -22.78
C LYS A 229 10.00 8.72 -24.28
N VAL A 230 9.11 7.94 -24.87
CA VAL A 230 9.12 7.71 -26.33
C VAL A 230 8.30 8.76 -27.12
N GLY A 231 7.86 9.84 -26.44
CA GLY A 231 7.21 10.98 -27.07
C GLY A 231 5.73 10.76 -27.41
N LEU A 232 5.01 9.86 -26.73
CA LEU A 232 3.60 9.62 -27.02
C LEU A 232 2.66 10.70 -26.47
N GLY A 233 3.11 11.52 -25.50
CA GLY A 233 2.27 12.55 -24.92
C GLY A 233 2.82 13.13 -23.61
N PHE A 234 1.99 13.96 -22.97
CA PHE A 234 2.22 14.49 -21.63
C PHE A 234 1.69 13.50 -20.57
N ALA A 235 2.50 13.20 -19.57
CA ALA A 235 2.14 12.33 -18.45
C ALA A 235 2.15 13.11 -17.14
N ASN A 236 1.08 13.00 -16.34
CA ASN A 236 1.10 13.49 -14.97
C ASN A 236 1.61 12.36 -14.06
N THR A 237 2.73 12.59 -13.35
CA THR A 237 3.45 11.55 -12.61
C THR A 237 4.07 12.09 -11.32
N PRO A 238 4.23 11.24 -10.28
CA PRO A 238 5.02 11.56 -9.10
C PRO A 238 6.49 11.84 -9.44
N ARG A 239 7.05 12.92 -8.87
CA ARG A 239 8.44 13.34 -9.08
C ARG A 239 9.44 12.22 -8.79
N MET A 240 9.22 11.48 -7.69
CA MET A 240 10.11 10.42 -7.26
C MET A 240 10.27 9.29 -8.30
N LEU A 241 9.28 9.09 -9.18
CA LEU A 241 9.32 8.05 -10.22
C LEU A 241 10.05 8.50 -11.49
N VAL A 242 10.36 9.78 -11.63
CA VAL A 242 10.99 10.34 -12.83
C VAL A 242 12.29 11.11 -12.53
N HIS A 243 12.74 11.03 -11.28
CA HIS A 243 13.92 11.80 -10.82
C HIS A 243 15.15 11.55 -11.71
N GLU A 244 15.52 10.29 -11.92
CA GLU A 244 16.64 9.95 -12.80
C GLU A 244 16.42 10.37 -14.26
N ASP A 245 15.21 10.26 -14.77
CA ASP A 245 14.89 10.66 -16.14
C ASP A 245 15.01 12.17 -16.34
N LEU A 246 14.66 12.95 -15.32
CA LEU A 246 14.86 14.40 -15.30
C LEU A 246 16.36 14.76 -15.27
N GLU A 247 17.14 14.11 -14.43
CA GLU A 247 18.59 14.32 -14.33
C GLU A 247 19.31 13.95 -15.65
N LYS A 248 18.90 12.84 -16.27
CA LYS A 248 19.44 12.38 -17.55
C LYS A 248 18.92 13.19 -18.75
N GLY A 249 17.93 14.07 -18.54
CA GLY A 249 17.28 14.84 -19.60
C GLY A 249 16.45 14.00 -20.58
N THR A 250 16.12 12.76 -20.25
CA THR A 250 15.23 11.91 -21.08
C THR A 250 13.76 12.30 -20.93
N LEU A 251 13.42 12.96 -19.82
CA LEU A 251 12.17 13.66 -19.59
C LEU A 251 12.45 15.09 -19.15
N ILE A 252 11.48 15.97 -19.40
CA ILE A 252 11.43 17.33 -18.86
C ILE A 252 10.10 17.53 -18.14
N ALA A 253 10.07 18.45 -17.18
CA ALA A 253 8.86 18.89 -16.48
C ALA A 253 8.61 20.37 -16.78
N PRO A 254 7.92 20.71 -17.88
CA PRO A 254 7.81 22.09 -18.36
C PRO A 254 7.13 23.03 -17.36
N PHE A 255 6.28 22.50 -16.50
CA PHE A 255 5.50 23.27 -15.50
C PHE A 255 5.93 22.98 -14.06
N GLY A 256 7.07 22.28 -13.87
CA GLY A 256 7.55 21.91 -12.55
C GLY A 256 6.67 20.88 -11.83
N PHE A 257 6.81 20.84 -10.51
CA PHE A 257 6.06 19.94 -9.65
C PHE A 257 5.34 20.72 -8.56
N VAL A 258 4.12 20.26 -8.25
CA VAL A 258 3.28 20.79 -7.18
C VAL A 258 3.00 19.70 -6.15
N LYS A 259 2.70 20.07 -4.92
CA LYS A 259 2.28 19.12 -3.90
C LYS A 259 0.96 18.49 -4.29
N GLY A 260 0.96 17.16 -4.44
CA GLY A 260 -0.21 16.36 -4.74
C GLY A 260 -1.09 16.10 -3.50
N PRO A 261 -2.27 15.51 -3.68
CA PRO A 261 -3.17 15.18 -2.58
C PRO A 261 -2.72 13.95 -1.78
N GLU A 262 -1.84 13.15 -2.33
CA GLU A 262 -1.43 11.87 -1.75
C GLU A 262 -0.16 11.97 -0.91
N LYS A 263 -0.05 11.01 0.01
CA LYS A 263 1.15 10.80 0.83
C LYS A 263 1.53 9.33 0.77
N LEU A 264 2.82 9.06 0.85
CA LEU A 264 3.29 7.71 1.07
C LEU A 264 3.39 7.41 2.57
N VAL A 265 2.98 6.23 2.92
CA VAL A 265 3.07 5.68 4.28
C VAL A 265 3.69 4.30 4.25
N LEU A 266 4.26 3.91 5.37
CA LEU A 266 4.76 2.57 5.59
C LEU A 266 3.81 1.82 6.53
N TRP A 267 3.46 0.61 6.16
CA TRP A 267 2.79 -0.36 7.03
C TRP A 267 3.79 -1.42 7.44
N ILE A 268 3.83 -1.72 8.73
CA ILE A 268 4.71 -2.72 9.30
C ILE A 268 3.84 -3.85 9.84
N SER A 269 4.17 -5.08 9.48
CA SER A 269 3.51 -6.26 10.05
C SER A 269 3.74 -6.32 11.56
N PRO A 270 2.72 -6.66 12.36
CA PRO A 270 2.93 -6.89 13.81
C PRO A 270 4.05 -7.89 14.09
N ASN A 271 4.20 -8.90 13.23
CA ASN A 271 5.24 -9.92 13.35
C ASN A 271 6.66 -9.42 13.01
N ALA A 272 6.79 -8.26 12.41
CA ALA A 272 8.06 -7.67 12.04
C ALA A 272 8.42 -6.44 12.90
N GLU A 273 7.48 -5.92 13.69
CA GLU A 273 7.62 -4.64 14.39
C GLU A 273 8.77 -4.65 15.41
N SER A 274 8.99 -5.79 16.08
CA SER A 274 10.04 -5.93 17.11
C SER A 274 11.41 -6.32 16.54
N ARG A 275 11.52 -6.63 15.26
CA ARG A 275 12.76 -7.09 14.63
C ARG A 275 13.73 -5.92 14.38
N GLU A 276 15.00 -6.13 14.71
CA GLU A 276 16.07 -5.14 14.50
C GLU A 276 16.28 -4.84 13.01
N ASP A 277 16.24 -5.86 12.15
CA ASP A 277 16.39 -5.69 10.70
C ASP A 277 15.21 -4.89 10.09
N THR A 278 14.00 -5.01 10.65
CA THR A 278 12.86 -4.16 10.28
C THR A 278 13.12 -2.69 10.64
N ALA A 279 13.62 -2.42 11.83
CA ALA A 279 13.96 -1.05 12.25
C ALA A 279 15.00 -0.43 11.31
N HIS A 280 16.05 -1.16 10.96
CA HIS A 280 17.07 -0.73 10.01
C HIS A 280 16.49 -0.46 8.61
N LEU A 281 15.63 -1.35 8.10
CA LEU A 281 14.97 -1.17 6.81
C LEU A 281 14.08 0.07 6.80
N VAL A 282 13.30 0.30 7.86
CA VAL A 282 12.43 1.48 8.00
C VAL A 282 13.23 2.77 8.02
N GLU A 283 14.29 2.84 8.79
CA GLU A 283 15.16 4.02 8.85
C GLU A 283 15.87 4.29 7.51
N TRP A 284 16.31 3.24 6.83
CA TRP A 284 16.90 3.36 5.50
C TRP A 284 15.88 3.90 4.48
N ILE A 285 14.65 3.36 4.47
CA ILE A 285 13.58 3.84 3.58
C ILE A 285 13.29 5.32 3.82
N LYS A 286 13.18 5.74 5.09
CA LYS A 286 12.94 7.14 5.45
C LYS A 286 14.08 8.05 4.98
N ALA A 287 15.32 7.64 5.21
CA ALA A 287 16.50 8.40 4.81
C ALA A 287 16.58 8.58 3.29
N GLU A 288 16.39 7.50 2.51
CA GLU A 288 16.43 7.53 1.05
C GLU A 288 15.25 8.28 0.43
N MET A 289 14.07 8.32 1.08
CA MET A 289 12.93 9.11 0.61
C MET A 289 13.06 10.61 0.90
N ASN A 290 13.69 10.97 2.02
CA ASN A 290 13.89 12.37 2.39
C ASN A 290 15.11 13.01 1.72
N GLY A 291 16.02 12.24 1.18
CA GLY A 291 17.22 12.70 0.47
C GLY A 291 17.02 13.01 -1.01
N ASN A 292 15.79 12.92 -1.53
CA ASN A 292 15.47 13.14 -2.95
C ASN A 292 14.70 14.44 -3.19
#